data_53f4922c803045f878c5a76d90afc151
#
_entry.id   53f4922c803045f878c5a76d90afc151
#
_cell.length_a   1.000
_cell.length_b   1.000
_cell.length_c   1.000
_cell.angle_alpha   90.00
_cell.angle_beta   90.00
_cell.angle_gamma   90.00
#
_symmetry.space_group_name_H-M   'P 1'
#
loop_
_entity.id
_entity.type
_entity.pdbx_description
1 polymer ?
#
loop_
_entity_poly.entity_id
_entity_poly.type
_entity_poly.pdbx_seq_one_letter_code
_entity_poly.pdbx_strand_id
1 'polypeptide(L)'
;MLLHINHAPDTAQELEQEIQELLEEGEDQGLISRHEEKLISRIFDFQDTVASEIMTPSAEMVCASEDTSVEELIRLITGEGYTRIPIYRQNQDHIIGILHAKDLLRICAMKPDESVDLHEFLNPPVFISESKPIVDLLRDFQAGKTHMAIVTDEFGGVRGLVTLEDVIEEIVGEIDDEHDQEESELRVVDERTIIVDAKIDIEEVEAHFRLKLPEGPYESVGGLLTHQLGRVPRKGTAVTVGTLEFKVLAADQRRIKSVRIRKSQ
;
A
#
# COMPACT_ATOMS: atom_id res chain seq x y z
N MET A 1 14.36 20.64 36.61
CA MET A 1 13.85 19.67 37.58
C MET A 1 14.25 18.32 37.07
N LEU A 2 15.38 17.81 37.58
CA LEU A 2 15.98 16.54 37.21
C LEU A 2 15.24 15.44 37.95
N LEU A 3 14.55 14.55 37.29
CA LEU A 3 14.11 13.28 37.87
C LEU A 3 13.85 12.24 36.78
N HIS A 4 14.45 11.11 36.98
CA HIS A 4 14.19 9.77 36.46
C HIS A 4 14.95 9.31 35.22
N ILE A 5 16.25 9.31 35.30
CA ILE A 5 17.03 8.28 34.59
C ILE A 5 17.78 7.50 35.67
N ASN A 6 17.17 6.49 36.22
CA ASN A 6 17.88 5.61 37.16
C ASN A 6 17.30 4.18 37.24
N HIS A 7 16.71 3.71 36.18
CA HIS A 7 16.52 2.28 35.96
C HIS A 7 16.92 2.02 34.51
N ALA A 8 18.01 1.28 34.30
CA ALA A 8 18.30 0.75 32.99
C ALA A 8 17.18 -0.27 32.69
N PRO A 9 16.56 -0.23 31.50
CA PRO A 9 15.50 -1.15 31.15
C PRO A 9 16.02 -2.59 31.25
N ASP A 10 15.30 -3.44 31.98
CA ASP A 10 15.72 -4.84 32.22
C ASP A 10 15.38 -5.74 31.03
N THR A 11 14.51 -5.27 30.12
CA THR A 11 14.05 -6.00 28.93
C THR A 11 14.09 -5.13 27.66
N ALA A 12 14.14 -5.79 26.51
CA ALA A 12 14.07 -5.09 25.21
C ALA A 12 12.74 -4.33 25.06
N GLN A 13 11.64 -4.86 25.55
CA GLN A 13 10.32 -4.25 25.51
C GLN A 13 10.22 -2.97 26.36
N GLU A 14 10.84 -2.98 27.56
CA GLU A 14 10.89 -1.76 28.41
C GLU A 14 11.71 -0.67 27.75
N LEU A 15 12.83 -1.04 27.09
CA LEU A 15 13.64 -0.09 26.33
C LEU A 15 12.87 0.52 25.15
N GLU A 16 12.13 -0.29 24.43
CA GLU A 16 11.30 0.13 23.31
C GLU A 16 10.21 1.11 23.75
N GLN A 17 9.50 0.82 24.86
CA GLN A 17 8.53 1.72 25.45
C GLN A 17 9.15 3.06 25.86
N GLU A 18 10.32 3.03 26.51
CA GLU A 18 11.02 4.26 26.90
C GLU A 18 11.44 5.09 25.69
N ILE A 19 11.86 4.43 24.59
CA ILE A 19 12.17 5.13 23.33
C ILE A 19 10.90 5.74 22.71
N GLN A 20 9.77 5.03 22.69
CA GLN A 20 8.51 5.54 22.17
C GLN A 20 8.03 6.78 22.96
N GLU A 21 8.08 6.74 24.30
CA GLU A 21 7.74 7.89 25.14
C GLU A 21 8.64 9.11 24.84
N LEU A 22 9.94 8.88 24.60
CA LEU A 22 10.87 9.96 24.25
C LEU A 22 10.62 10.53 22.84
N LEU A 23 10.17 9.71 21.90
CA LEU A 23 9.80 10.13 20.55
C LEU A 23 8.54 10.99 20.57
N GLU A 24 7.49 10.57 21.31
CA GLU A 24 6.27 11.35 21.50
C GLU A 24 6.57 12.71 22.16
N GLU A 25 7.40 12.73 23.23
CA GLU A 25 7.81 13.97 23.87
C GLU A 25 8.61 14.87 22.90
N GLY A 26 9.44 14.26 22.05
CA GLY A 26 10.22 14.97 21.02
C GLY A 26 9.36 15.59 19.94
N GLU A 27 8.27 14.91 19.51
CA GLU A 27 7.27 15.44 18.59
C GLU A 27 6.51 16.61 19.21
N ASP A 28 5.99 16.44 20.42
CA ASP A 28 5.26 17.48 21.16
C ASP A 28 6.09 18.76 21.34
N GLN A 29 7.41 18.62 21.52
CA GLN A 29 8.34 19.75 21.65
C GLN A 29 8.79 20.31 20.29
N GLY A 30 8.41 19.69 19.17
CA GLY A 30 8.82 20.09 17.82
C GLY A 30 10.30 19.85 17.53
N LEU A 31 10.97 18.93 18.26
CA LEU A 31 12.36 18.54 18.05
C LEU A 31 12.52 17.50 16.93
N ILE A 32 11.49 16.67 16.74
CA ILE A 32 11.35 15.71 15.65
C ILE A 32 10.00 15.92 14.99
N SER A 33 9.91 15.63 13.72
CA SER A 33 8.64 15.68 13.00
C SER A 33 7.85 14.38 13.25
N ARG A 34 6.54 14.44 13.11
CA ARG A 34 5.64 13.28 13.18
C ARG A 34 6.04 12.17 12.18
N HIS A 35 6.60 12.56 11.03
CA HIS A 35 7.09 11.60 10.04
C HIS A 35 8.33 10.85 10.55
N GLU A 36 9.28 11.53 11.18
CA GLU A 36 10.48 10.91 11.76
C GLU A 36 10.13 9.99 12.93
N GLU A 37 9.19 10.38 13.79
CA GLU A 37 8.67 9.54 14.86
C GLU A 37 8.06 8.25 14.28
N LYS A 38 7.16 8.34 13.29
CA LYS A 38 6.55 7.18 12.64
C LYS A 38 7.56 6.25 11.97
N LEU A 39 8.59 6.80 11.31
CA LEU A 39 9.65 5.98 10.71
C LEU A 39 10.40 5.17 11.76
N ILE A 40 10.70 5.76 12.91
CA ILE A 40 11.41 5.07 13.99
C ILE A 40 10.52 3.99 14.59
N SER A 41 9.25 4.26 14.85
CA SER A 41 8.29 3.26 15.37
C SER A 41 8.14 2.06 14.41
N ARG A 42 8.04 2.30 13.11
CA ARG A 42 7.98 1.24 12.09
C ARG A 42 9.23 0.35 12.06
N ILE A 43 10.40 0.87 12.42
CA ILE A 43 11.62 0.04 12.52
C ILE A 43 11.50 -1.01 13.62
N PHE A 44 10.80 -0.69 14.71
CA PHE A 44 10.54 -1.68 15.76
C PHE A 44 9.56 -2.76 15.26
N ASP A 45 8.43 -2.34 14.69
CA ASP A 45 7.43 -3.26 14.13
C ASP A 45 8.04 -4.18 13.07
N PHE A 46 8.93 -3.64 12.22
CA PHE A 46 9.63 -4.38 11.16
C PHE A 46 10.42 -5.58 11.67
N GLN A 47 10.92 -5.54 12.91
CA GLN A 47 11.72 -6.64 13.47
C GLN A 47 10.87 -7.89 13.77
N ASP A 48 9.61 -7.69 14.13
CA ASP A 48 8.70 -8.76 14.54
C ASP A 48 7.79 -9.24 13.39
N THR A 49 7.72 -8.49 12.28
CA THR A 49 6.87 -8.79 11.13
C THR A 49 7.40 -10.00 10.34
N VAL A 50 6.48 -10.87 9.88
CA VAL A 50 6.79 -12.05 9.07
C VAL A 50 6.19 -11.95 7.67
N ALA A 51 6.69 -12.75 6.72
CA ALA A 51 6.30 -12.72 5.32
C ALA A 51 4.79 -12.87 5.07
N SER A 52 4.08 -13.66 5.89
CA SER A 52 2.62 -13.85 5.78
C SER A 52 1.80 -12.59 6.06
N GLU A 53 2.35 -11.62 6.78
CA GLU A 53 1.64 -10.39 7.15
C GLU A 53 1.66 -9.36 6.03
N ILE A 54 2.70 -9.40 5.18
CA ILE A 54 2.90 -8.41 4.10
C ILE A 54 2.70 -8.99 2.70
N MET A 55 2.52 -10.32 2.56
CA MET A 55 2.42 -10.97 1.26
C MET A 55 1.15 -10.58 0.51
N THR A 56 1.23 -10.51 -0.82
CA THR A 56 0.06 -10.63 -1.69
C THR A 56 -0.45 -12.06 -1.63
N PRO A 57 -1.66 -12.32 -1.11
CA PRO A 57 -2.21 -13.68 -0.99
C PRO A 57 -2.35 -14.37 -2.35
N SER A 58 -2.27 -15.70 -2.38
CA SER A 58 -2.36 -16.49 -3.62
C SER A 58 -3.63 -16.23 -4.44
N ALA A 59 -4.75 -15.90 -3.80
CA ALA A 59 -6.00 -15.55 -4.46
C ALA A 59 -5.95 -14.21 -5.21
N GLU A 60 -5.02 -13.32 -4.85
CA GLU A 60 -4.83 -12.00 -5.46
C GLU A 60 -3.58 -11.95 -6.36
N MET A 61 -2.78 -13.01 -6.38
CA MET A 61 -1.59 -13.10 -7.22
C MET A 61 -1.93 -13.05 -8.70
N VAL A 62 -1.29 -12.14 -9.41
CA VAL A 62 -1.29 -12.14 -10.88
C VAL A 62 -0.18 -13.04 -11.38
N CYS A 63 -0.53 -14.15 -11.99
CA CYS A 63 0.39 -15.15 -12.55
C CYS A 63 -0.16 -15.70 -13.87
N ALA A 64 0.69 -16.36 -14.67
CA ALA A 64 0.30 -16.93 -15.94
C ALA A 64 0.74 -18.39 -16.07
N SER A 65 0.02 -19.16 -16.89
CA SER A 65 0.41 -20.53 -17.26
C SER A 65 1.64 -20.52 -18.20
N GLU A 66 2.44 -21.58 -18.15
CA GLU A 66 3.52 -21.80 -19.14
C GLU A 66 3.01 -21.88 -20.58
N ASP A 67 1.73 -22.23 -20.77
CA ASP A 67 1.08 -22.32 -22.08
C ASP A 67 0.47 -20.98 -22.55
N THR A 68 0.56 -19.92 -21.75
CA THR A 68 0.01 -18.59 -22.09
C THR A 68 0.77 -18.00 -23.28
N SER A 69 0.04 -17.49 -24.26
CA SER A 69 0.66 -16.88 -25.44
C SER A 69 1.43 -15.59 -25.10
N VAL A 70 2.47 -15.29 -25.90
CA VAL A 70 3.28 -14.07 -25.72
C VAL A 70 2.41 -12.81 -25.77
N GLU A 71 1.41 -12.78 -26.67
CA GLU A 71 0.49 -11.66 -26.79
C GLU A 71 -0.37 -11.45 -25.54
N GLU A 72 -0.77 -12.53 -24.89
CA GLU A 72 -1.51 -12.46 -23.61
C GLU A 72 -0.62 -12.02 -22.47
N LEU A 73 0.62 -12.50 -22.39
CA LEU A 73 1.61 -12.05 -21.42
C LEU A 73 1.91 -10.56 -21.55
N ILE A 74 2.04 -10.05 -22.79
CA ILE A 74 2.22 -8.61 -23.05
C ILE A 74 1.00 -7.83 -22.54
N ARG A 75 -0.23 -8.29 -22.84
CA ARG A 75 -1.46 -7.63 -22.39
C ARG A 75 -1.56 -7.62 -20.86
N LEU A 76 -1.22 -8.72 -20.22
CA LEU A 76 -1.23 -8.83 -18.77
C LEU A 76 -0.25 -7.85 -18.12
N ILE A 77 1.01 -7.83 -18.60
CA ILE A 77 2.05 -6.93 -18.07
C ILE A 77 1.73 -5.47 -18.33
N THR A 78 1.27 -5.12 -19.54
CA THR A 78 0.98 -3.71 -19.87
C THR A 78 -0.32 -3.21 -19.26
N GLY A 79 -1.30 -4.08 -19.04
CA GLY A 79 -2.58 -3.75 -18.43
C GLY A 79 -2.49 -3.49 -16.93
N GLU A 80 -1.74 -4.32 -16.23
CA GLU A 80 -1.60 -4.26 -14.78
C GLU A 80 -0.35 -3.50 -14.31
N GLY A 81 0.62 -3.25 -15.22
CA GLY A 81 1.84 -2.51 -14.92
C GLY A 81 2.91 -3.30 -14.16
N TYR A 82 2.77 -4.62 -14.07
CA TYR A 82 3.72 -5.45 -13.33
C TYR A 82 5.07 -5.60 -14.04
N THR A 83 6.15 -5.56 -13.28
CA THR A 83 7.51 -5.76 -13.78
C THR A 83 7.90 -7.24 -13.82
N ARG A 84 7.26 -8.07 -12.98
CA ARG A 84 7.54 -9.51 -12.82
C ARG A 84 6.24 -10.27 -12.67
N ILE A 85 6.12 -11.41 -13.34
CA ILE A 85 4.96 -12.31 -13.26
C ILE A 85 5.45 -13.73 -12.98
N PRO A 86 4.93 -14.39 -11.92
CA PRO A 86 5.15 -15.81 -11.72
C PRO A 86 4.51 -16.64 -12.83
N ILE A 87 5.24 -17.62 -13.34
CA ILE A 87 4.77 -18.59 -14.33
C ILE A 87 4.59 -19.93 -13.65
N TYR A 88 3.41 -20.53 -13.83
CA TYR A 88 3.07 -21.80 -13.23
C TYR A 88 2.85 -22.90 -14.26
N ARG A 89 3.04 -24.16 -13.83
CA ARG A 89 2.69 -25.36 -14.56
C ARG A 89 1.51 -26.04 -13.90
N GLN A 90 0.48 -26.39 -14.66
CA GLN A 90 -0.76 -27.03 -14.24
C GLN A 90 -1.64 -26.18 -13.31
N ASN A 91 -1.14 -25.73 -12.17
CA ASN A 91 -1.84 -24.88 -11.20
C ASN A 91 -0.87 -23.91 -10.53
N GLN A 92 -1.43 -22.94 -9.78
CA GLN A 92 -0.67 -21.87 -9.14
C GLN A 92 0.22 -22.35 -7.98
N ASP A 93 0.03 -23.57 -7.47
CA ASP A 93 0.93 -24.15 -6.47
C ASP A 93 2.27 -24.60 -7.08
N HIS A 94 2.34 -24.69 -8.40
CA HIS A 94 3.53 -25.15 -9.09
C HIS A 94 4.18 -24.02 -9.91
N ILE A 95 4.78 -23.06 -9.23
CA ILE A 95 5.52 -21.97 -9.86
C ILE A 95 6.85 -22.51 -10.39
N ILE A 96 7.07 -22.39 -11.72
CA ILE A 96 8.26 -22.89 -12.42
C ILE A 96 9.30 -21.80 -12.69
N GLY A 97 8.90 -20.52 -12.62
CA GLY A 97 9.80 -19.40 -12.87
C GLY A 97 9.14 -18.05 -12.73
N ILE A 98 9.96 -17.01 -12.82
CA ILE A 98 9.54 -15.61 -12.83
C ILE A 98 9.90 -15.00 -14.19
N LEU A 99 8.90 -14.52 -14.91
CA LEU A 99 9.07 -13.78 -16.15
C LEU A 99 9.21 -12.29 -15.85
N HIS A 100 10.26 -11.67 -16.35
CA HIS A 100 10.43 -10.22 -16.24
C HIS A 100 9.89 -9.52 -17.49
N ALA A 101 9.21 -8.39 -17.31
CA ALA A 101 8.69 -7.54 -18.39
C ALA A 101 9.79 -7.18 -19.44
N LYS A 102 11.04 -6.95 -18.99
CA LYS A 102 12.17 -6.68 -19.88
C LYS A 102 12.53 -7.85 -20.81
N ASP A 103 12.26 -9.09 -20.37
CA ASP A 103 12.57 -10.28 -21.18
C ASP A 103 11.52 -10.47 -22.28
N LEU A 104 10.27 -9.99 -22.09
CA LEU A 104 9.29 -9.91 -23.17
C LEU A 104 9.75 -8.99 -24.32
N LEU A 105 10.47 -7.90 -24.03
CA LEU A 105 11.04 -7.04 -25.06
C LEU A 105 12.05 -7.80 -25.93
N ARG A 106 12.81 -8.74 -25.33
CA ARG A 106 13.75 -9.61 -26.07
C ARG A 106 12.99 -10.59 -26.95
N ILE A 107 11.93 -11.20 -26.42
CA ILE A 107 11.03 -12.09 -27.17
C ILE A 107 10.41 -11.35 -28.37
N CYS A 108 9.88 -10.14 -28.15
CA CYS A 108 9.30 -9.33 -29.23
C CYS A 108 10.30 -8.91 -30.31
N ALA A 109 11.60 -8.88 -30.00
CA ALA A 109 12.66 -8.54 -30.95
C ALA A 109 13.14 -9.76 -31.77
N MET A 110 12.69 -10.97 -31.42
CA MET A 110 13.00 -12.20 -32.22
C MET A 110 12.20 -12.19 -33.52
N LYS A 111 12.71 -12.95 -34.52
CA LYS A 111 12.05 -13.03 -35.82
C LYS A 111 10.76 -13.82 -35.73
N PRO A 112 9.73 -13.48 -36.55
CA PRO A 112 8.41 -14.14 -36.52
C PRO A 112 8.44 -15.66 -36.76
N ASP A 113 9.50 -16.18 -37.37
CA ASP A 113 9.67 -17.60 -37.69
C ASP A 113 10.42 -18.39 -36.59
N GLU A 114 10.88 -17.75 -35.52
CA GLU A 114 11.54 -18.40 -34.40
C GLU A 114 10.51 -18.85 -33.38
N SER A 115 10.43 -20.15 -33.10
CA SER A 115 9.62 -20.64 -31.97
C SER A 115 10.21 -20.18 -30.65
N VAL A 116 9.45 -19.44 -29.90
CA VAL A 116 9.86 -18.96 -28.57
C VAL A 116 9.61 -20.06 -27.55
N ASP A 117 10.67 -20.56 -26.93
CA ASP A 117 10.55 -21.35 -25.70
C ASP A 117 10.57 -20.40 -24.49
N LEU A 118 9.41 -20.23 -23.83
CA LEU A 118 9.28 -19.35 -22.67
C LEU A 118 10.24 -19.72 -21.55
N HIS A 119 10.57 -21.02 -21.41
CA HIS A 119 11.48 -21.50 -20.36
C HIS A 119 12.87 -20.88 -20.40
N GLU A 120 13.36 -20.51 -21.57
CA GLU A 120 14.69 -19.87 -21.73
C GLU A 120 14.74 -18.46 -21.14
N PHE A 121 13.58 -17.84 -20.88
CA PHE A 121 13.43 -16.49 -20.37
C PHE A 121 12.99 -16.44 -18.90
N LEU A 122 12.73 -17.61 -18.28
CA LEU A 122 12.32 -17.68 -16.90
C LEU A 122 13.53 -17.57 -15.96
N ASN A 123 13.39 -16.70 -14.96
CA ASN A 123 14.33 -16.64 -13.86
C ASN A 123 13.88 -17.64 -12.77
N PRO A 124 14.81 -18.34 -12.09
CA PRO A 124 14.44 -19.29 -11.03
C PRO A 124 13.67 -18.58 -9.90
N PRO A 125 12.56 -19.17 -9.44
CA PRO A 125 11.80 -18.62 -8.33
C PRO A 125 12.54 -18.85 -7.01
N VAL A 126 12.44 -17.90 -6.07
CA VAL A 126 12.89 -18.06 -4.70
C VAL A 126 11.67 -18.40 -3.85
N PHE A 127 11.73 -19.52 -3.13
CA PHE A 127 10.68 -19.93 -2.20
C PHE A 127 11.08 -19.63 -0.77
N ILE A 128 10.14 -19.12 0.01
CA ILE A 128 10.33 -18.80 1.43
C ILE A 128 9.14 -19.32 2.25
N SER A 129 9.39 -19.58 3.55
CA SER A 129 8.31 -19.91 4.50
C SER A 129 7.47 -18.67 4.80
N GLU A 130 6.17 -18.87 5.03
CA GLU A 130 5.25 -17.83 5.47
C GLU A 130 5.63 -17.21 6.83
N SER A 131 6.35 -17.96 7.68
CA SER A 131 6.87 -17.51 8.98
C SER A 131 8.25 -16.83 8.92
N LYS A 132 8.80 -16.60 7.71
CA LYS A 132 10.12 -15.98 7.57
C LYS A 132 10.08 -14.52 8.01
N PRO A 133 10.95 -14.08 8.96
CA PRO A 133 11.06 -12.67 9.33
C PRO A 133 11.44 -11.80 8.13
N ILE A 134 10.77 -10.66 7.96
CA ILE A 134 11.02 -9.78 6.79
C ILE A 134 12.40 -9.12 6.85
N VAL A 135 12.99 -8.97 8.03
CA VAL A 135 14.40 -8.54 8.21
C VAL A 135 15.36 -9.49 7.49
N ASP A 136 15.15 -10.79 7.63
CA ASP A 136 15.99 -11.81 6.97
C ASP A 136 15.66 -11.89 5.47
N LEU A 137 14.39 -11.72 5.10
CA LEU A 137 13.98 -11.64 3.69
C LEU A 137 14.64 -10.47 2.97
N LEU A 138 14.71 -9.29 3.61
CA LEU A 138 15.41 -8.12 3.06
C LEU A 138 16.88 -8.43 2.78
N ARG A 139 17.55 -9.11 3.72
CA ARG A 139 18.95 -9.53 3.53
C ARG A 139 19.11 -10.51 2.37
N ASP A 140 18.18 -11.45 2.24
CA ASP A 140 18.18 -12.42 1.13
C ASP A 140 17.96 -11.73 -0.22
N PHE A 141 17.04 -10.79 -0.32
CA PHE A 141 16.84 -9.98 -1.53
C PHE A 141 18.10 -9.21 -1.92
N GLN A 142 18.77 -8.58 -0.96
CA GLN A 142 20.01 -7.85 -1.20
C GLN A 142 21.15 -8.78 -1.65
N ALA A 143 21.33 -9.93 -0.99
CA ALA A 143 22.38 -10.90 -1.31
C ALA A 143 22.13 -11.61 -2.66
N GLY A 144 20.88 -12.02 -2.90
CA GLY A 144 20.47 -12.75 -4.11
C GLY A 144 20.23 -11.86 -5.33
N LYS A 145 20.18 -10.53 -5.15
CA LYS A 145 19.75 -9.55 -6.18
C LYS A 145 18.41 -9.93 -6.79
N THR A 146 17.54 -10.51 -5.98
CA THR A 146 16.16 -10.85 -6.32
C THR A 146 15.21 -9.82 -5.72
N HIS A 147 14.04 -9.64 -6.32
CA HIS A 147 13.06 -8.64 -5.89
C HIS A 147 11.67 -9.26 -5.70
N MET A 148 11.57 -10.58 -5.74
CA MET A 148 10.33 -11.31 -5.55
C MET A 148 10.63 -12.68 -4.98
N ALA A 149 9.83 -13.11 -4.01
CA ALA A 149 9.84 -14.45 -3.44
C ALA A 149 8.42 -15.02 -3.42
N ILE A 150 8.31 -16.32 -3.64
CA ILE A 150 7.07 -17.07 -3.51
C ILE A 150 6.97 -17.60 -2.08
N VAL A 151 5.88 -17.29 -1.41
CA VAL A 151 5.62 -17.72 -0.03
C VAL A 151 4.92 -19.05 -0.04
N THR A 152 5.44 -20.01 0.76
CA THR A 152 4.88 -21.36 0.86
C THR A 152 4.59 -21.73 2.30
N ASP A 153 3.60 -22.62 2.47
CA ASP A 153 3.34 -23.30 3.74
C ASP A 153 4.30 -24.48 3.97
N GLU A 154 4.11 -25.20 5.10
CA GLU A 154 4.92 -26.35 5.51
C GLU A 154 4.76 -27.56 4.57
N PHE A 155 3.72 -27.58 3.77
CA PHE A 155 3.42 -28.65 2.80
C PHE A 155 3.89 -28.33 1.39
N GLY A 156 4.44 -27.12 1.18
CA GLY A 156 4.90 -26.63 -0.11
C GLY A 156 3.79 -26.01 -0.96
N GLY A 157 2.60 -25.79 -0.41
CA GLY A 157 1.51 -25.06 -1.07
C GLY A 157 1.84 -23.57 -1.15
N VAL A 158 1.55 -22.94 -2.31
CA VAL A 158 1.78 -21.49 -2.51
C VAL A 158 0.71 -20.69 -1.75
N ARG A 159 1.16 -19.87 -0.80
CA ARG A 159 0.32 -18.99 0.03
C ARG A 159 0.22 -17.58 -0.55
N GLY A 160 1.27 -17.15 -1.27
CA GLY A 160 1.33 -15.82 -1.83
C GLY A 160 2.68 -15.50 -2.45
N LEU A 161 2.94 -14.22 -2.66
CA LEU A 161 4.26 -13.69 -3.01
C LEU A 161 4.57 -12.44 -2.20
N VAL A 162 5.87 -12.17 -2.03
CA VAL A 162 6.36 -10.92 -1.43
C VAL A 162 7.38 -10.31 -2.37
N THR A 163 7.33 -9.00 -2.55
CA THR A 163 8.33 -8.24 -3.31
C THR A 163 9.27 -7.47 -2.40
N LEU A 164 10.40 -7.01 -2.94
CA LEU A 164 11.31 -6.11 -2.20
C LEU A 164 10.61 -4.79 -1.87
N GLU A 165 9.76 -4.34 -2.77
CA GLU A 165 8.95 -3.15 -2.64
C GLU A 165 8.04 -3.25 -1.40
N ASP A 166 7.32 -4.38 -1.18
CA ASP A 166 6.48 -4.61 0.00
C ASP A 166 7.30 -4.56 1.30
N VAL A 167 8.48 -5.18 1.30
CA VAL A 167 9.38 -5.18 2.48
C VAL A 167 9.90 -3.78 2.81
N ILE A 168 10.17 -2.95 1.80
CA ILE A 168 10.63 -1.56 2.01
C ILE A 168 9.46 -0.70 2.50
N GLU A 169 8.25 -0.95 2.03
CA GLU A 169 7.04 -0.22 2.42
C GLU A 169 6.77 -0.34 3.93
N GLU A 170 7.09 -1.47 4.56
CA GLU A 170 6.98 -1.63 6.02
C GLU A 170 7.88 -0.67 6.82
N ILE A 171 9.02 -0.27 6.27
CA ILE A 171 9.93 0.69 6.91
C ILE A 171 9.54 2.13 6.55
N VAL A 172 9.42 2.41 5.24
CA VAL A 172 9.23 3.77 4.73
C VAL A 172 7.77 4.21 4.84
N GLY A 173 6.84 3.25 4.83
CA GLY A 173 5.41 3.49 4.66
C GLY A 173 5.05 3.78 3.21
N GLU A 174 3.78 4.00 2.95
CA GLU A 174 3.39 4.61 1.68
C GLU A 174 4.29 5.85 1.52
N ILE A 175 5.07 5.93 0.43
CA ILE A 175 5.91 7.11 0.15
C ILE A 175 4.91 8.24 -0.08
N ASP A 176 4.58 8.93 0.98
CA ASP A 176 3.90 10.21 0.89
C ASP A 176 4.82 11.09 0.04
N ASP A 177 4.35 11.54 -1.11
CA ASP A 177 5.09 12.42 -2.02
C ASP A 177 5.59 13.62 -1.18
N GLU A 178 6.83 14.11 -1.37
CA GLU A 178 7.39 15.26 -0.63
C GLU A 178 6.49 16.52 -0.72
N HIS A 179 5.40 16.44 -1.50
CA HIS A 179 4.31 17.39 -1.57
C HIS A 179 3.13 17.07 -0.65
N ASP A 180 3.12 15.93 0.03
CA ASP A 180 2.21 15.64 1.15
C ASP A 180 2.72 16.28 2.46
N GLN A 181 3.22 17.51 2.34
CA GLN A 181 3.28 18.43 3.47
C GLN A 181 1.89 18.48 4.07
N GLU A 182 1.74 17.86 5.30
CA GLU A 182 0.52 17.97 6.07
C GLU A 182 -0.68 18.07 5.12
N GLU A 183 -1.15 16.97 4.53
CA GLU A 183 -2.53 16.99 4.11
C GLU A 183 -3.31 17.20 5.40
N SER A 184 -3.39 18.47 5.79
CA SER A 184 -4.45 18.91 6.66
C SER A 184 -5.67 18.26 6.07
N GLU A 185 -6.35 17.41 6.85
CA GLU A 185 -7.57 16.71 6.43
C GLU A 185 -8.51 17.62 5.65
N LEU A 186 -8.23 18.94 5.71
CA LEU A 186 -8.92 20.03 5.03
C LEU A 186 -7.94 21.03 4.40
N ARG A 187 -7.83 21.03 3.06
CA ARG A 187 -7.09 22.01 2.26
C ARG A 187 -8.03 23.04 1.68
N VAL A 188 -7.87 24.32 2.06
CA VAL A 188 -8.63 25.43 1.51
C VAL A 188 -8.09 25.81 0.14
N VAL A 189 -8.94 25.73 -0.90
CA VAL A 189 -8.62 26.16 -2.28
C VAL A 189 -9.00 27.62 -2.49
N ASP A 190 -10.21 27.99 -2.06
CA ASP A 190 -10.73 29.36 -2.07
C ASP A 190 -11.81 29.51 -0.98
N GLU A 191 -12.40 30.72 -0.83
CA GLU A 191 -13.43 31.02 0.20
C GLU A 191 -14.66 30.09 0.17
N ARG A 192 -14.87 29.35 -0.90
CA ARG A 192 -16.03 28.48 -1.12
C ARG A 192 -15.68 27.04 -1.43
N THR A 193 -14.41 26.73 -1.60
CA THR A 193 -13.96 25.43 -2.07
C THR A 193 -12.86 24.90 -1.17
N ILE A 194 -13.08 23.70 -0.65
CA ILE A 194 -12.06 22.92 0.06
C ILE A 194 -11.85 21.56 -0.61
N ILE A 195 -10.69 21.00 -0.44
CA ILE A 195 -10.38 19.59 -0.74
C ILE A 195 -10.09 18.94 0.58
N VAL A 196 -10.72 17.78 0.82
CA VAL A 196 -10.61 17.06 2.08
C VAL A 196 -10.30 15.59 1.85
N ASP A 197 -9.62 14.95 2.81
CA ASP A 197 -9.63 13.50 2.92
C ASP A 197 -11.07 13.06 3.23
N ALA A 198 -11.49 11.94 2.65
CA ALA A 198 -12.84 11.44 2.88
C ALA A 198 -13.07 10.90 4.30
N LYS A 199 -12.01 10.72 5.08
CA LYS A 199 -12.07 10.34 6.50
C LYS A 199 -12.39 11.50 7.44
N ILE A 200 -12.22 12.75 6.96
CA ILE A 200 -12.45 13.94 7.78
C ILE A 200 -13.83 13.88 8.43
N ASP A 201 -13.89 14.32 9.68
CA ASP A 201 -15.14 14.42 10.42
C ASP A 201 -16.07 15.45 9.76
N ILE A 202 -17.35 15.10 9.69
CA ILE A 202 -18.38 15.99 9.14
C ILE A 202 -18.46 17.29 9.92
N GLU A 203 -18.24 17.25 11.23
CA GLU A 203 -18.28 18.42 12.09
C GLU A 203 -17.24 19.47 11.71
N GLU A 204 -16.08 19.06 11.21
CA GLU A 204 -15.05 19.99 10.73
C GLU A 204 -15.48 20.71 9.44
N VAL A 205 -16.12 19.99 8.50
CA VAL A 205 -16.69 20.59 7.29
C VAL A 205 -17.83 21.54 7.62
N GLU A 206 -18.69 21.16 8.58
CA GLU A 206 -19.77 22.02 9.10
C GLU A 206 -19.23 23.31 9.73
N ALA A 207 -18.18 23.18 10.55
CA ALA A 207 -17.51 24.30 11.20
C ALA A 207 -16.88 25.24 10.16
N HIS A 208 -16.20 24.70 9.15
CA HIS A 208 -15.58 25.49 8.08
C HIS A 208 -16.58 26.32 7.28
N PHE A 209 -17.69 25.72 6.83
CA PHE A 209 -18.71 26.40 6.02
C PHE A 209 -19.79 27.08 6.86
N ARG A 210 -19.78 26.92 8.20
CA ARG A 210 -20.76 27.43 9.15
C ARG A 210 -22.19 27.04 8.79
N LEU A 211 -22.41 25.74 8.60
CA LEU A 211 -23.70 25.16 8.26
C LEU A 211 -23.85 23.80 8.94
N LYS A 212 -25.03 23.21 8.86
CA LYS A 212 -25.30 21.84 9.31
C LYS A 212 -25.60 20.94 8.12
N LEU A 213 -25.02 19.76 8.10
CA LEU A 213 -25.31 18.70 7.16
C LEU A 213 -26.41 17.77 7.72
N PRO A 214 -27.09 16.99 6.88
CA PRO A 214 -28.09 16.03 7.38
C PRO A 214 -27.48 15.05 8.35
N GLU A 215 -28.19 14.75 9.44
CA GLU A 215 -27.81 13.72 10.40
C GLU A 215 -28.03 12.33 9.80
N GLY A 216 -27.14 11.38 10.12
CA GLY A 216 -27.22 10.02 9.63
C GLY A 216 -26.24 9.08 10.35
N PRO A 217 -26.23 7.78 10.01
CA PRO A 217 -25.34 6.79 10.63
C PRO A 217 -23.92 6.86 10.01
N TYR A 218 -23.32 8.05 10.02
CA TYR A 218 -21.99 8.31 9.46
C TYR A 218 -21.33 9.47 10.22
N GLU A 219 -20.03 9.39 10.43
CA GLU A 219 -19.21 10.41 11.11
C GLU A 219 -18.30 11.15 10.12
N SER A 220 -17.95 10.53 8.99
CA SER A 220 -17.02 11.09 8.00
C SER A 220 -17.70 11.51 6.69
N VAL A 221 -17.03 12.37 5.91
CA VAL A 221 -17.46 12.80 4.57
C VAL A 221 -17.62 11.59 3.63
N GLY A 222 -16.70 10.63 3.69
CA GLY A 222 -16.80 9.39 2.91
C GLY A 222 -18.02 8.55 3.27
N GLY A 223 -18.32 8.46 4.56
CA GLY A 223 -19.52 7.81 5.09
C GLY A 223 -20.80 8.47 4.59
N LEU A 224 -20.89 9.80 4.68
CA LEU A 224 -22.01 10.60 4.16
C LEU A 224 -22.29 10.29 2.68
N LEU A 225 -21.25 10.36 1.83
CA LEU A 225 -21.40 10.16 0.40
C LEU A 225 -21.79 8.70 0.06
N THR A 226 -21.18 7.74 0.75
CA THR A 226 -21.49 6.32 0.55
C THR A 226 -22.93 6.01 0.97
N HIS A 227 -23.38 6.59 2.08
CA HIS A 227 -24.76 6.46 2.56
C HIS A 227 -25.77 7.07 1.58
N GLN A 228 -25.50 8.29 1.08
CA GLN A 228 -26.37 8.99 0.11
C GLN A 228 -26.52 8.24 -1.21
N LEU A 229 -25.45 7.58 -1.67
CA LEU A 229 -25.41 6.88 -2.96
C LEU A 229 -25.71 5.38 -2.86
N GLY A 230 -25.73 4.81 -1.65
CA GLY A 230 -25.90 3.38 -1.40
C GLY A 230 -24.74 2.50 -1.91
N ARG A 231 -23.65 3.10 -2.31
CA ARG A 231 -22.42 2.43 -2.80
C ARG A 231 -21.23 3.38 -2.77
N VAL A 232 -20.01 2.85 -2.84
CA VAL A 232 -18.80 3.65 -3.03
C VAL A 232 -18.81 4.28 -4.44
N PRO A 233 -18.80 5.63 -4.55
CA PRO A 233 -18.83 6.32 -5.84
C PRO A 233 -17.47 6.28 -6.54
N ARG A 234 -17.49 6.30 -7.87
CA ARG A 234 -16.26 6.38 -8.67
C ARG A 234 -15.71 7.81 -8.72
N LYS A 235 -14.42 7.94 -9.02
CA LYS A 235 -13.76 9.23 -9.32
C LYS A 235 -14.61 10.04 -10.34
N GLY A 236 -14.80 11.32 -10.04
CA GLY A 236 -15.58 12.25 -10.87
C GLY A 236 -17.07 12.32 -10.53
N THR A 237 -17.60 11.43 -9.69
CA THR A 237 -18.99 11.50 -9.21
C THR A 237 -19.19 12.78 -8.41
N ALA A 238 -20.27 13.52 -8.71
CA ALA A 238 -20.68 14.70 -7.97
C ALA A 238 -22.04 14.47 -7.30
N VAL A 239 -22.18 14.95 -6.07
CA VAL A 239 -23.40 14.84 -5.25
C VAL A 239 -23.62 16.16 -4.55
N THR A 240 -24.86 16.64 -4.52
CA THR A 240 -25.23 17.86 -3.76
C THR A 240 -25.95 17.45 -2.49
N VAL A 241 -25.45 17.92 -1.36
CA VAL A 241 -26.07 17.72 -0.04
C VAL A 241 -26.28 19.10 0.60
N GLY A 242 -27.52 19.49 0.76
CA GLY A 242 -27.87 20.85 1.20
C GLY A 242 -27.37 21.91 0.20
N THR A 243 -26.52 22.80 0.67
CA THR A 243 -25.90 23.86 -0.14
C THR A 243 -24.48 23.54 -0.58
N LEU A 244 -23.99 22.32 -0.29
CA LEU A 244 -22.64 21.88 -0.66
C LEU A 244 -22.67 20.89 -1.83
N GLU A 245 -21.81 21.10 -2.80
CA GLU A 245 -21.50 20.17 -3.88
C GLU A 245 -20.24 19.39 -3.52
N PHE A 246 -20.35 18.08 -3.47
CA PHE A 246 -19.26 17.15 -3.20
C PHE A 246 -18.84 16.48 -4.51
N LYS A 247 -17.59 16.60 -4.90
CA LYS A 247 -17.05 15.92 -6.10
C LYS A 247 -15.91 15.00 -5.68
N VAL A 248 -16.08 13.70 -5.94
CA VAL A 248 -15.06 12.68 -5.67
C VAL A 248 -13.85 12.89 -6.58
N LEU A 249 -12.70 13.16 -6.00
CA LEU A 249 -11.44 13.34 -6.72
C LEU A 249 -10.66 12.03 -6.84
N ALA A 250 -10.68 11.21 -5.79
CA ALA A 250 -10.06 9.89 -5.77
C ALA A 250 -10.92 8.91 -4.96
N ALA A 251 -11.04 7.69 -5.46
CA ALA A 251 -11.70 6.56 -4.79
C ALA A 251 -11.16 5.25 -5.36
N ASP A 252 -11.16 4.20 -4.55
CA ASP A 252 -10.92 2.83 -4.95
C ASP A 252 -12.21 1.98 -4.84
N GLN A 253 -12.10 0.65 -4.97
CA GLN A 253 -13.26 -0.24 -4.92
C GLN A 253 -13.91 -0.33 -3.52
N ARG A 254 -13.18 0.04 -2.46
CA ARG A 254 -13.59 -0.13 -1.06
C ARG A 254 -13.95 1.20 -0.39
N ARG A 255 -13.31 2.32 -0.77
CA ARG A 255 -13.48 3.63 -0.10
C ARG A 255 -13.24 4.82 -1.02
N ILE A 256 -13.80 5.96 -0.61
CA ILE A 256 -13.44 7.27 -1.16
C ILE A 256 -12.16 7.72 -0.45
N LYS A 257 -11.21 8.29 -1.22
CA LYS A 257 -9.94 8.81 -0.69
C LYS A 257 -10.00 10.33 -0.50
N SER A 258 -10.37 11.09 -1.54
CA SER A 258 -10.42 12.54 -1.45
C SER A 258 -11.63 13.13 -2.16
N VAL A 259 -12.14 14.25 -1.61
CA VAL A 259 -13.37 14.91 -2.04
C VAL A 259 -13.15 16.42 -2.12
N ARG A 260 -13.55 17.03 -3.22
CA ARG A 260 -13.70 18.48 -3.32
C ARG A 260 -15.09 18.86 -2.88
N ILE A 261 -15.19 19.77 -1.92
CA ILE A 261 -16.45 20.32 -1.42
C ILE A 261 -16.53 21.78 -1.83
N ARG A 262 -17.64 22.17 -2.45
CA ARG A 262 -17.87 23.53 -2.90
C ARG A 262 -19.23 24.02 -2.41
N LYS A 263 -19.29 25.22 -1.83
CA LYS A 263 -20.53 25.87 -1.43
C LYS A 263 -21.20 26.50 -2.65
N SER A 264 -22.43 26.04 -2.95
CA SER A 264 -23.28 26.66 -3.98
C SER A 264 -23.69 28.06 -3.56
N GLN A 265 -24.06 28.92 -4.52
CA GLN A 265 -24.52 30.30 -4.26
C GLN A 265 -25.86 30.30 -3.54
#